data_93c3571ae785a402dc97576957a81ced
#
_entry.id   93c3571ae785a402dc97576957a81ced
#
_cell.length_a   1.000
_cell.length_b   1.000
_cell.length_c   1.000
_cell.angle_alpha   90.00
_cell.angle_beta   90.00
_cell.angle_gamma   90.00
#
_symmetry.space_group_name_H-M   'P 1'
#
loop_
_entity.id
_entity.type
_entity.pdbx_description
1 polymer ?
#
loop_
_entity_poly.entity_id
_entity_poly.type
_entity_poly.pdbx_seq_one_letter_code
_entity_poly.pdbx_strand_id
1 'polypeptide(L)'
;ICKAQGANIETLIGILEELKEQEYTEEWAFELACLYHKAGMADKCVEACDELVLWFGDGPYVERALELKMIYQPLNKQQEERCC
;
A
#
# COMPACT_ATOMS: atom_id res chain seq x y z
N ILE A 1 14.16 -18.40 9.10
CA ILE A 1 14.29 -18.19 9.00
C ILE A 1 14.64 -17.48 8.24
N CYS A 2 14.78 -17.11 7.85
CA CYS A 2 15.02 -16.46 7.15
C CYS A 2 15.71 -15.60 7.33
N LYS A 3 16.30 -15.25 7.49
CA LYS A 3 16.86 -14.49 7.76
C LYS A 3 17.62 -14.09 7.06
N ALA A 4 17.89 -13.71 6.75
CA ALA A 4 18.77 -13.50 6.28
C ALA A 4 18.95 -12.91 5.18
N GLN A 5 18.58 -12.31 4.79
CA GLN A 5 18.68 -11.78 3.80
C GLN A 5 18.95 -10.60 3.86
N GLY A 6 19.45 -9.94 3.85
CA GLY A 6 19.83 -8.66 3.79
C GLY A 6 18.99 -7.72 4.49
N ALA A 7 18.49 -6.74 3.85
CA ALA A 7 17.68 -5.76 4.52
C ALA A 7 16.36 -6.35 4.98
N ASN A 8 15.92 -5.93 6.14
CA ASN A 8 14.63 -6.34 6.62
C ASN A 8 13.56 -5.49 5.97
N ILE A 9 12.39 -6.07 5.83
CA ILE A 9 11.28 -5.32 5.29
C ILE A 9 10.96 -4.13 6.18
N GLU A 10 11.06 -4.33 7.48
CA GLU A 10 10.81 -3.24 8.41
C GLU A 10 11.76 -2.07 8.19
N THR A 11 13.02 -2.40 7.94
CA THR A 11 14.01 -1.35 7.67
C THR A 11 13.64 -0.61 6.40
N LEU A 12 13.26 -1.34 5.37
CA LEU A 12 12.88 -0.71 4.12
C LEU A 12 11.66 0.17 4.30
N ILE A 13 10.71 -0.30 5.09
CA ILE A 13 9.51 0.49 5.36
C ILE A 13 9.90 1.80 6.03
N GLY A 14 10.78 1.75 7.00
CA GLY A 14 11.21 2.96 7.68
C GLY A 14 11.87 3.95 6.74
N ILE A 15 12.72 3.43 5.86
CA ILE A 15 13.40 4.29 4.90
C ILE A 15 12.39 4.96 3.98
N LEU A 16 11.46 4.18 3.47
CA LEU A 16 10.46 4.72 2.56
C LEU A 16 9.54 5.73 3.25
N GLU A 17 9.23 5.47 4.50
CA GLU A 17 8.39 6.41 5.24
C GLU A 17 9.09 7.76 5.36
N GLU A 18 10.37 7.73 5.62
CA GLU A 18 11.13 8.96 5.69
C GLU A 18 11.15 9.66 4.34
N LEU A 19 11.42 8.91 3.30
CA LEU A 19 11.43 9.49 1.96
C LEU A 19 10.08 10.07 1.60
N LYS A 20 9.03 9.37 1.97
CA LYS A 20 7.69 9.81 1.66
C LYS A 20 7.38 11.14 2.35
N GLU A 21 7.87 11.33 3.55
CA GLU A 21 7.64 12.58 4.24
C GLU A 21 8.32 13.73 3.54
N GLN A 22 9.50 13.47 3.01
CA GLN A 22 10.23 14.52 2.34
C GLN A 22 9.66 14.79 0.96
N GLU A 23 9.34 13.75 0.25
CA GLU A 23 8.82 13.90 -1.09
C GLU A 23 7.83 12.78 -1.35
N TYR A 24 6.56 13.09 -1.29
CA TYR A 24 5.52 12.09 -1.47
C TYR A 24 5.24 11.90 -2.95
N THR A 25 5.64 10.78 -3.48
CA THR A 25 5.41 10.46 -4.89
C THR A 25 4.63 9.18 -5.00
N GLU A 26 4.02 8.98 -6.15
CA GLU A 26 3.28 7.75 -6.38
C GLU A 26 4.17 6.53 -6.20
N GLU A 27 5.36 6.63 -6.70
CA GLU A 27 6.29 5.52 -6.65
C GLU A 27 6.56 5.10 -5.21
N TRP A 28 6.94 6.07 -4.38
CA TRP A 28 7.23 5.75 -2.99
C TRP A 28 6.02 5.20 -2.27
N ALA A 29 4.87 5.81 -2.52
CA ALA A 29 3.65 5.37 -1.86
C ALA A 29 3.32 3.93 -2.24
N PHE A 30 3.44 3.61 -3.52
CA PHE A 30 3.14 2.26 -3.96
C PHE A 30 4.15 1.26 -3.42
N GLU A 31 5.42 1.64 -3.45
CA GLU A 31 6.46 0.76 -2.89
C GLU A 31 6.17 0.46 -1.44
N LEU A 32 5.80 1.50 -0.69
CA LEU A 32 5.53 1.31 0.72
C LEU A 32 4.35 0.36 0.92
N ALA A 33 3.33 0.51 0.10
CA ALA A 33 2.18 -0.39 0.20
C ALA A 33 2.60 -1.83 -0.06
N CYS A 34 3.46 -2.03 -1.05
CA CYS A 34 3.94 -3.36 -1.36
C CYS A 34 4.73 -3.95 -0.20
N LEU A 35 5.54 -3.13 0.44
CA LEU A 35 6.32 -3.59 1.58
C LEU A 35 5.41 -4.01 2.72
N TYR A 36 4.37 -3.21 2.98
CA TYR A 36 3.41 -3.58 4.01
C TYR A 36 2.77 -4.91 3.67
N HIS A 37 2.46 -5.11 2.40
CA HIS A 37 1.85 -6.36 1.96
C HIS A 37 2.79 -7.53 2.24
N LYS A 38 4.05 -7.37 1.89
CA LYS A 38 5.02 -8.44 2.10
C LYS A 38 5.25 -8.70 3.58
N ALA A 39 5.17 -7.65 4.37
CA ALA A 39 5.37 -7.78 5.80
C ALA A 39 4.16 -8.39 6.50
N GLY A 40 3.06 -8.52 5.80
CA GLY A 40 1.86 -9.07 6.41
C GLY A 40 1.07 -8.04 7.18
N MET A 41 1.35 -6.76 6.95
CA MET A 41 0.63 -5.70 7.63
C MET A 41 -0.55 -5.25 6.79
N ALA A 42 -1.62 -6.01 6.86
CA ALA A 42 -2.78 -5.75 6.03
C ALA A 42 -3.35 -4.35 6.27
N ASP A 43 -3.48 -4.00 7.53
CA ASP A 43 -4.03 -2.69 7.86
C ASP A 43 -3.21 -1.57 7.25
N LYS A 44 -1.90 -1.66 7.41
CA LYS A 44 -1.03 -0.64 6.88
C LYS A 44 -1.05 -0.64 5.36
N CYS A 45 -1.09 -1.82 4.77
CA CYS A 45 -1.12 -1.92 3.32
C CYS A 45 -2.37 -1.23 2.77
N VAL A 46 -3.51 -1.50 3.38
CA VAL A 46 -4.76 -0.90 2.94
C VAL A 46 -4.70 0.61 3.12
N GLU A 47 -4.17 1.06 4.25
CA GLU A 47 -4.06 2.49 4.49
C GLU A 47 -3.19 3.15 3.44
N ALA A 48 -2.06 2.52 3.12
CA ALA A 48 -1.16 3.09 2.12
C ALA A 48 -1.85 3.19 0.77
N CYS A 49 -2.57 2.15 0.39
CA CYS A 49 -3.27 2.17 -0.87
C CYS A 49 -4.34 3.26 -0.88
N ASP A 50 -5.07 3.37 0.21
CA ASP A 50 -6.11 4.36 0.32
C ASP A 50 -5.54 5.76 0.20
N GLU A 51 -4.44 5.99 0.89
CA GLU A 51 -3.80 7.29 0.86
C GLU A 51 -3.31 7.61 -0.54
N LEU A 52 -2.76 6.62 -1.23
CA LEU A 52 -2.29 6.82 -2.58
C LEU A 52 -3.43 7.29 -3.47
N VAL A 53 -4.56 6.63 -3.37
CA VAL A 53 -5.72 7.00 -4.15
C VAL A 53 -6.19 8.41 -3.79
N LEU A 54 -6.16 8.71 -2.50
CA LEU A 54 -6.60 10.02 -2.05
C LEU A 54 -5.72 11.14 -2.60
N TRP A 55 -4.43 10.92 -2.57
CA TRP A 55 -3.49 11.94 -3.02
C TRP A 55 -3.45 12.14 -4.53
N PHE A 56 -3.50 11.05 -5.26
CA PHE A 56 -3.31 11.13 -6.70
C PHE A 56 -4.57 10.94 -7.50
N GLY A 57 -5.55 10.29 -6.93
CA GLY A 57 -6.84 10.16 -7.61
C GLY A 57 -6.87 9.00 -8.59
N ASP A 58 -6.01 9.01 -9.57
CA ASP A 58 -5.96 7.91 -10.49
C ASP A 58 -4.59 7.88 -11.15
N GLY A 59 -4.31 6.82 -11.89
CA GLY A 59 -3.00 6.65 -12.48
C GLY A 59 -2.63 5.19 -12.43
N PRO A 60 -1.51 4.82 -13.07
CA PRO A 60 -1.08 3.43 -13.09
C PRO A 60 -0.80 2.88 -11.70
N TYR A 61 -0.18 3.67 -10.86
CA TYR A 61 0.10 3.22 -9.51
C TYR A 61 -1.16 3.13 -8.68
N VAL A 62 -2.09 4.04 -8.91
CA VAL A 62 -3.35 4.03 -8.18
C VAL A 62 -4.11 2.76 -8.51
N GLU A 63 -4.14 2.39 -9.77
CA GLU A 63 -4.84 1.18 -10.17
C GLU A 63 -4.24 -0.04 -9.50
N ARG A 64 -2.91 -0.09 -9.48
CA ARG A 64 -2.25 -1.22 -8.84
C ARG A 64 -2.51 -1.24 -7.35
N ALA A 65 -2.52 -0.08 -6.75
CA ALA A 65 -2.80 0.02 -5.32
C ALA A 65 -4.21 -0.47 -5.01
N LEU A 66 -5.15 -0.14 -5.87
CA LEU A 66 -6.52 -0.58 -5.66
C LEU A 66 -6.61 -2.10 -5.75
N GLU A 67 -5.92 -2.69 -6.72
CA GLU A 67 -5.91 -4.13 -6.84
C GLU A 67 -5.31 -4.77 -5.58
N LEU A 68 -4.24 -4.19 -5.10
CA LEU A 68 -3.59 -4.70 -3.91
C LEU A 68 -4.52 -4.59 -2.72
N LYS A 69 -5.22 -3.48 -2.62
CA LYS A 69 -6.14 -3.26 -1.53
C LYS A 69 -7.27 -4.30 -1.55
N MET A 70 -7.73 -4.64 -2.72
CA MET A 70 -8.84 -5.57 -2.84
C MET A 70 -8.49 -6.97 -2.37
N ILE A 71 -7.20 -7.28 -2.32
CA ILE A 71 -6.79 -8.56 -1.79
C ILE A 71 -7.19 -8.68 -0.33
N TYR A 72 -7.07 -7.58 0.40
CA TYR A 72 -7.39 -7.58 1.81
C TYR A 72 -8.82 -7.16 2.08
N GLN A 73 -9.32 -6.23 1.28
CA GLN A 73 -10.64 -5.70 1.49
C GLN A 73 -11.42 -5.71 0.20
N PRO A 74 -11.88 -6.87 -0.21
CA PRO A 74 -12.73 -6.91 -1.39
C PRO A 74 -13.97 -6.08 -1.10
N LEU A 75 -14.68 -5.72 -2.14
CA LEU A 75 -15.88 -4.93 -1.98
C LEU A 75 -16.72 -5.52 -0.85
N ASN A 76 -17.02 -4.70 0.14
CA ASN A 76 -17.83 -5.20 1.23
C ASN A 76 -19.29 -5.09 0.85
N LYS A 77 -20.15 -5.59 1.73
CA LYS A 77 -21.56 -5.62 1.42
C LYS A 77 -22.12 -4.25 1.13
N GLN A 78 -21.70 -3.29 1.90
CA GLN A 78 -22.22 -1.95 1.70
C GLN A 78 -21.91 -1.43 0.31
N GLN A 79 -20.69 -1.66 -0.12
CA GLN A 79 -20.30 -1.20 -1.44
C GLN A 79 -21.04 -1.96 -2.51
N GLU A 80 -21.22 -3.23 -2.33
CA GLU A 80 -21.95 -4.03 -3.29
C GLU A 80 -23.37 -3.55 -3.40
N GLU A 81 -24.00 -3.29 -2.29
CA GLU A 81 -25.35 -2.83 -2.30
C GLU A 81 -25.48 -1.52 -3.01
N ARG A 82 -24.53 -0.63 -2.73
CA ARG A 82 -24.60 0.60 -3.39
C ARG A 82 -24.44 0.47 -4.84
N CYS A 83 -23.57 -0.39 -5.27
CA CYS A 83 -23.36 -0.61 -6.67
C CYS A 83 -24.61 -1.10 -7.34
N CYS A 84 -25.36 -1.88 -6.67
CA CYS A 84 -26.59 -2.39 -7.28
C CYS A 84 -27.69 -1.34 -7.23
#